data_1ae9377fe054ab5f209355ecf40fb504
#
_entry.id   1ae9377fe054ab5f209355ecf40fb504
#
_cell.length_a   1.000
_cell.length_b   1.000
_cell.length_c   1.000
_cell.angle_alpha   90.00
_cell.angle_beta   90.00
_cell.angle_gamma   90.00
#
_symmetry.space_group_name_H-M   'P 1'
#
loop_
_entity.id
_entity.type
_entity.pdbx_description
1 polymer ?
#
loop_
_entity_poly.entity_id
_entity_poly.type
_entity_poly.pdbx_seq_one_letter_code
_entity_poly.pdbx_strand_id
1 'polypeptide(L)'
;LSVPDALPIFLKVAPRGLPEGMSLLRPEEIRGGKVFYDFTTRVIYDNSRVHEDNEQMQFYEGKLNHLWVDLFVLDRLPDSKVGAWSAKFLQKVIYGMAIAHRDQIDFSKYSLMDKLRVGVLASVGHLVPMPVLFKLQRLAAAKDRKKKTKHWYYSNYQPDYLYVTLEGAWCEHAVDLPFEDTKLMVPVGYEHVLEWIYGDYMTLPPVEKRVPAHSSIAIE
;
A
#
# COMPACT_ATOMS: atom_id res chain seq x y z
N LEU A 1 -3.22 2.69 9.81
CA LEU A 1 -2.31 2.80 10.97
C LEU A 1 -1.80 4.23 11.07
N SER A 2 -2.32 5.02 12.00
CA SER A 2 -2.16 6.48 12.04
C SER A 2 -1.32 7.01 13.22
N VAL A 3 -0.88 6.14 14.13
CA VAL A 3 0.00 6.56 15.23
C VAL A 3 1.47 6.38 14.86
N PRO A 4 2.38 7.21 15.41
CA PRO A 4 3.81 6.98 15.24
C PRO A 4 4.17 5.55 15.62
N ASP A 5 4.96 4.89 14.77
CA ASP A 5 5.36 3.49 14.95
C ASP A 5 4.21 2.44 14.94
N ALA A 6 3.02 2.81 14.43
CA ALA A 6 1.89 1.88 14.36
C ALA A 6 2.21 0.59 13.60
N LEU A 7 2.86 0.69 12.44
CA LEU A 7 3.23 -0.49 11.68
C LEU A 7 4.23 -1.40 12.44
N PRO A 8 5.35 -0.92 12.99
CA PRO A 8 6.22 -1.75 13.81
C PRO A 8 5.54 -2.42 15.00
N ILE A 9 4.63 -1.70 15.68
CA ILE A 9 3.84 -2.26 16.78
C ILE A 9 2.91 -3.35 16.26
N PHE A 10 2.16 -3.06 15.19
CA PHE A 10 1.24 -4.01 14.56
C PHE A 10 1.97 -5.29 14.14
N LEU A 11 3.09 -5.18 13.42
CA LEU A 11 3.90 -6.31 12.98
C LEU A 11 4.39 -7.21 14.12
N LYS A 12 4.50 -6.65 15.32
CA LYS A 12 4.94 -7.36 16.53
C LYS A 12 3.80 -8.08 17.25
N VAL A 13 2.61 -7.52 17.19
CA VAL A 13 1.44 -7.98 17.93
C VAL A 13 0.52 -8.86 17.08
N ALA A 14 0.29 -8.49 15.83
CA ALA A 14 -0.65 -9.15 14.94
C ALA A 14 -0.43 -10.67 14.79
N PRO A 15 0.80 -11.19 14.65
CA PRO A 15 0.99 -12.65 14.53
C PRO A 15 0.47 -13.48 15.71
N ARG A 16 0.21 -12.83 16.85
CA ARG A 16 -0.34 -13.51 18.04
C ARG A 16 -1.85 -13.34 18.20
N GLY A 17 -2.44 -12.43 17.44
CA GLY A 17 -3.86 -12.06 17.55
C GLY A 17 -4.67 -12.29 16.29
N LEU A 18 -4.05 -12.72 15.20
CA LEU A 18 -4.78 -13.09 13.99
C LEU A 18 -5.56 -14.38 14.22
N PRO A 19 -6.79 -14.46 13.69
CA PRO A 19 -7.57 -15.70 13.68
C PRO A 19 -6.83 -16.85 13.00
N GLU A 20 -7.21 -18.09 13.32
CA GLU A 20 -6.73 -19.28 12.60
C GLU A 20 -7.05 -19.16 11.10
N GLY A 21 -6.12 -19.57 10.25
CA GLY A 21 -6.23 -19.44 8.80
C GLY A 21 -5.92 -18.04 8.27
N MET A 22 -5.43 -17.14 9.12
CA MET A 22 -4.93 -15.84 8.69
C MET A 22 -3.47 -15.66 9.08
N SER A 23 -2.70 -15.10 8.18
CA SER A 23 -1.28 -14.80 8.40
C SER A 23 -0.90 -13.41 7.91
N LEU A 24 0.28 -12.96 8.33
CA LEU A 24 0.82 -11.67 7.95
C LEU A 24 1.88 -11.87 6.87
N LEU A 25 1.71 -11.24 5.72
CA LEU A 25 2.68 -11.20 4.65
C LEU A 25 3.35 -9.82 4.59
N ARG A 26 4.63 -9.79 4.88
CA ARG A 26 5.46 -8.61 4.66
C ARG A 26 6.13 -8.69 3.28
N PRO A 27 6.26 -7.57 2.56
CA PRO A 27 6.90 -7.58 1.24
C PRO A 27 8.33 -8.15 1.26
N GLU A 28 9.05 -8.00 2.38
CA GLU A 28 10.40 -8.55 2.55
C GLU A 28 10.44 -10.09 2.72
N GLU A 29 9.31 -10.74 2.89
CA GLU A 29 9.22 -12.20 3.05
C GLU A 29 9.08 -12.94 1.72
N ILE A 30 8.78 -12.20 0.65
CA ILE A 30 8.68 -12.79 -0.69
C ILE A 30 10.10 -13.00 -1.23
N ARG A 31 10.46 -14.23 -1.54
CA ARG A 31 11.79 -14.64 -2.01
C ARG A 31 12.95 -14.08 -1.17
N GLY A 32 12.75 -14.05 0.15
CA GLY A 32 13.75 -13.51 1.07
C GLY A 32 14.07 -12.04 0.84
N GLY A 33 13.11 -11.26 0.38
CA GLY A 33 13.24 -9.83 0.15
C GLY A 33 14.07 -9.44 -1.06
N LYS A 34 14.23 -10.34 -2.03
CA LYS A 34 15.01 -10.08 -3.25
C LYS A 34 14.17 -9.57 -4.42
N VAL A 35 12.85 -9.70 -4.33
CA VAL A 35 11.89 -9.31 -5.35
C VAL A 35 10.97 -8.21 -4.85
N PHE A 36 10.32 -7.54 -5.78
CA PHE A 36 9.41 -6.44 -5.50
C PHE A 36 8.05 -6.68 -6.13
N TYR A 37 7.01 -6.59 -5.33
CA TYR A 37 5.64 -6.43 -5.80
C TYR A 37 5.16 -5.00 -5.52
N ASP A 38 5.16 -4.63 -4.23
CA ASP A 38 4.95 -3.27 -3.73
C ASP A 38 5.52 -3.15 -2.29
N PHE A 39 5.28 -2.05 -1.61
CA PHE A 39 5.72 -1.83 -0.21
C PHE A 39 4.62 -2.12 0.82
N THR A 40 3.54 -2.78 0.42
CA THR A 40 2.37 -2.98 1.28
C THR A 40 2.46 -4.29 2.05
N THR A 41 2.31 -4.22 3.36
CA THR A 41 2.11 -5.39 4.20
C THR A 41 0.65 -5.84 4.09
N ARG A 42 0.39 -7.13 4.17
CA ARG A 42 -0.94 -7.72 4.02
C ARG A 42 -1.28 -8.66 5.16
N VAL A 43 -2.55 -8.70 5.51
CA VAL A 43 -3.15 -9.84 6.19
C VAL A 43 -3.75 -10.72 5.10
N ILE A 44 -3.31 -11.95 5.00
CA ILE A 44 -3.79 -12.92 4.00
C ILE A 44 -4.69 -13.96 4.65
N TYR A 45 -5.67 -14.44 3.89
CA TYR A 45 -6.47 -15.60 4.25
C TYR A 45 -5.84 -16.83 3.62
N ASP A 46 -5.19 -17.66 4.43
CA ASP A 46 -4.34 -18.77 3.97
C ASP A 46 -5.13 -19.85 3.22
N ASN A 47 -6.41 -20.04 3.59
CA ASN A 47 -7.32 -21.02 2.98
C ASN A 47 -8.05 -20.47 1.75
N SER A 48 -7.43 -19.58 1.01
CA SER A 48 -8.01 -18.98 -0.21
C SER A 48 -7.06 -19.12 -1.40
N ARG A 49 -7.66 -19.17 -2.60
CA ARG A 49 -6.93 -19.19 -3.86
C ARG A 49 -7.64 -18.27 -4.87
N VAL A 50 -6.92 -17.30 -5.40
CA VAL A 50 -7.51 -16.24 -6.24
C VAL A 50 -7.34 -16.54 -7.72
N HIS A 51 -6.22 -17.13 -8.12
CA HIS A 51 -5.88 -17.42 -9.51
C HIS A 51 -5.40 -18.84 -9.70
N GLU A 52 -5.56 -19.36 -10.91
CA GLU A 52 -4.83 -20.56 -11.33
C GLU A 52 -3.33 -20.32 -11.22
N ASP A 53 -2.58 -21.39 -10.96
CA ASP A 53 -1.14 -21.31 -10.86
C ASP A 53 -0.53 -20.91 -12.22
N ASN A 54 0.30 -19.90 -12.21
CA ASN A 54 0.95 -19.36 -13.39
C ASN A 54 2.37 -18.88 -13.06
N GLU A 55 3.15 -18.54 -14.05
CA GLU A 55 4.55 -18.12 -13.89
C GLU A 55 4.70 -16.94 -12.94
N GLN A 56 3.79 -15.97 -12.97
CA GLN A 56 3.83 -14.82 -12.06
C GLN A 56 3.59 -15.25 -10.61
N MET A 57 2.62 -16.14 -10.36
CA MET A 57 2.37 -16.66 -9.01
C MET A 57 3.57 -17.45 -8.50
N GLN A 58 4.20 -18.26 -9.35
CA GLN A 58 5.43 -19.01 -9.02
C GLN A 58 6.60 -18.06 -8.75
N PHE A 59 6.73 -16.96 -9.51
CA PHE A 59 7.76 -15.95 -9.25
C PHE A 59 7.64 -15.36 -7.85
N TYR A 60 6.43 -15.16 -7.33
CA TYR A 60 6.17 -14.67 -5.97
C TYR A 60 5.94 -15.79 -4.95
N GLU A 61 6.36 -17.04 -5.25
CA GLU A 61 6.24 -18.22 -4.34
C GLU A 61 4.79 -18.53 -3.93
N GLY A 62 3.81 -18.22 -4.77
CA GLY A 62 2.39 -18.38 -4.47
C GLY A 62 1.82 -17.44 -3.41
N LYS A 63 2.68 -16.66 -2.72
CA LYS A 63 2.30 -15.81 -1.58
C LYS A 63 1.29 -14.72 -1.90
N LEU A 64 1.15 -14.36 -3.18
CA LEU A 64 0.18 -13.38 -3.67
C LEU A 64 -1.07 -14.03 -4.29
N ASN A 65 -1.25 -15.34 -4.10
CA ASN A 65 -2.41 -16.07 -4.64
C ASN A 65 -3.49 -16.34 -3.58
N HIS A 66 -3.68 -15.40 -2.66
CA HIS A 66 -4.66 -15.48 -1.58
C HIS A 66 -5.54 -14.23 -1.56
N LEU A 67 -6.69 -14.32 -0.91
CA LEU A 67 -7.43 -13.13 -0.49
C LEU A 67 -6.63 -12.39 0.58
N TRP A 68 -6.60 -11.07 0.49
CA TRP A 68 -5.86 -10.26 1.47
C TRP A 68 -6.54 -8.92 1.78
N VAL A 69 -6.12 -8.36 2.91
CA VAL A 69 -6.38 -6.98 3.28
C VAL A 69 -5.06 -6.21 3.30
N ASP A 70 -4.98 -5.15 2.52
CA ASP A 70 -3.80 -4.28 2.46
C ASP A 70 -3.72 -3.38 3.71
N LEU A 71 -2.52 -3.24 4.26
CA LEU A 71 -2.23 -2.36 5.39
C LEU A 71 -1.52 -1.09 4.90
N PHE A 72 -2.30 -0.04 4.68
CA PHE A 72 -1.75 1.25 4.32
C PHE A 72 -1.29 2.02 5.55
N VAL A 73 -0.10 2.58 5.45
CA VAL A 73 0.52 3.37 6.51
C VAL A 73 0.31 4.84 6.23
N LEU A 74 -0.30 5.55 7.18
CA LEU A 74 -0.42 6.99 7.16
C LEU A 74 0.76 7.59 7.93
N ASP A 75 1.68 8.20 7.20
CA ASP A 75 2.80 8.94 7.76
C ASP A 75 2.60 10.46 7.59
N ARG A 76 3.27 11.22 8.42
CA ARG A 76 3.19 12.67 8.42
C ARG A 76 3.84 13.25 7.17
N LEU A 77 3.16 14.21 6.56
CA LEU A 77 3.63 14.95 5.40
C LEU A 77 4.02 16.37 5.82
N PRO A 78 5.16 16.91 5.39
CA PRO A 78 5.50 18.32 5.63
C PRO A 78 4.41 19.28 5.16
N ASP A 79 4.09 20.29 5.96
CA ASP A 79 3.05 21.27 5.61
C ASP A 79 3.49 22.24 4.51
N SER A 80 4.79 22.44 4.32
CA SER A 80 5.29 23.26 3.21
C SER A 80 5.16 22.54 1.87
N LYS A 81 4.72 23.27 0.83
CA LYS A 81 4.54 22.69 -0.52
C LYS A 81 5.80 22.01 -1.06
N VAL A 82 6.97 22.62 -0.85
CA VAL A 82 8.26 22.06 -1.30
C VAL A 82 8.60 20.81 -0.50
N GLY A 83 8.38 20.83 0.82
CA GLY A 83 8.60 19.67 1.69
C GLY A 83 7.70 18.49 1.31
N ALA A 84 6.40 18.75 1.12
CA ALA A 84 5.44 17.74 0.71
C ALA A 84 5.78 17.15 -0.67
N TRP A 85 6.10 18.02 -1.63
CA TRP A 85 6.53 17.59 -2.95
C TRP A 85 7.79 16.70 -2.88
N SER A 86 8.81 17.14 -2.13
CA SER A 86 10.08 16.40 -2.02
C SER A 86 9.90 15.05 -1.35
N ALA A 87 9.04 14.95 -0.31
CA ALA A 87 8.74 13.69 0.34
C ALA A 87 8.07 12.70 -0.63
N LYS A 88 7.03 13.14 -1.33
CA LYS A 88 6.33 12.33 -2.35
C LYS A 88 7.23 11.98 -3.53
N PHE A 89 8.07 12.90 -3.97
CA PHE A 89 9.02 12.65 -5.05
C PHE A 89 10.04 11.58 -4.68
N LEU A 90 10.58 11.63 -3.46
CA LEU A 90 11.51 10.60 -2.96
C LEU A 90 10.85 9.21 -2.95
N GLN A 91 9.60 9.10 -2.50
CA GLN A 91 8.86 7.85 -2.55
C GLN A 91 8.68 7.34 -3.99
N LYS A 92 8.37 8.23 -4.94
CA LYS A 92 8.27 7.87 -6.37
C LYS A 92 9.59 7.37 -6.94
N VAL A 93 10.70 7.99 -6.58
CA VAL A 93 12.05 7.57 -7.03
C VAL A 93 12.38 6.18 -6.48
N ILE A 94 12.19 5.96 -5.18
CA ILE A 94 12.46 4.66 -4.55
C ILE A 94 11.57 3.57 -5.17
N TYR A 95 10.29 3.86 -5.38
CA TYR A 95 9.37 2.92 -6.01
C TYR A 95 9.79 2.61 -7.46
N GLY A 96 10.18 3.62 -8.22
CA GLY A 96 10.65 3.45 -9.60
C GLY A 96 11.93 2.62 -9.69
N MET A 97 12.84 2.74 -8.74
CA MET A 97 14.00 1.84 -8.64
C MET A 97 13.59 0.41 -8.26
N ALA A 98 12.64 0.26 -7.34
CA ALA A 98 12.18 -1.05 -6.89
C ALA A 98 11.48 -1.86 -8.00
N ILE A 99 10.84 -1.21 -8.96
CA ILE A 99 10.22 -1.86 -10.13
C ILE A 99 11.20 -2.75 -10.90
N ALA A 100 12.50 -2.44 -10.88
CA ALA A 100 13.55 -3.28 -11.47
C ALA A 100 13.58 -4.73 -10.96
N HIS A 101 13.03 -4.97 -9.76
CA HIS A 101 13.00 -6.27 -9.10
C HIS A 101 11.65 -7.00 -9.23
N ARG A 102 10.77 -6.54 -10.11
CA ARG A 102 9.50 -7.23 -10.44
C ARG A 102 9.75 -8.38 -11.40
N ASP A 103 8.78 -9.28 -11.47
CA ASP A 103 8.70 -10.32 -12.48
C ASP A 103 8.76 -9.70 -13.89
N GLN A 104 7.85 -8.77 -14.15
CA GLN A 104 7.76 -8.06 -15.43
C GLN A 104 7.43 -6.58 -15.20
N ILE A 105 7.95 -5.73 -16.10
CA ILE A 105 7.58 -4.32 -16.17
C ILE A 105 6.65 -4.15 -17.38
N ASP A 106 5.36 -3.97 -17.09
CA ASP A 106 4.39 -3.70 -18.15
C ASP A 106 4.46 -2.24 -18.61
N PHE A 107 5.27 -2.00 -19.61
CA PHE A 107 5.43 -0.66 -20.18
C PHE A 107 4.20 -0.18 -20.96
N SER A 108 3.22 -1.04 -21.27
CA SER A 108 2.01 -0.64 -22.02
C SER A 108 1.16 0.37 -21.25
N LYS A 109 1.20 0.31 -19.93
CA LYS A 109 0.46 1.16 -19.00
C LYS A 109 1.01 2.59 -18.83
N TYR A 110 2.19 2.87 -19.40
CA TYR A 110 2.88 4.13 -19.19
C TYR A 110 2.84 5.03 -20.44
N SER A 111 2.72 6.33 -20.22
CA SER A 111 2.96 7.35 -21.24
C SER A 111 4.42 7.29 -21.72
N LEU A 112 4.74 7.87 -22.89
CA LEU A 112 6.12 7.90 -23.40
C LEU A 112 7.13 8.49 -22.40
N MET A 113 6.75 9.58 -21.73
CA MET A 113 7.61 10.23 -20.72
C MET A 113 7.77 9.35 -19.48
N ASP A 114 6.72 8.64 -19.08
CA ASP A 114 6.79 7.76 -17.91
C ASP A 114 7.56 6.48 -18.23
N LYS A 115 7.47 5.95 -19.46
CA LYS A 115 8.35 4.86 -19.93
C LYS A 115 9.82 5.23 -19.79
N LEU A 116 10.20 6.43 -20.19
CA LEU A 116 11.57 6.92 -20.06
C LEU A 116 11.97 7.02 -18.57
N ARG A 117 11.13 7.64 -17.75
CA ARG A 117 11.38 7.77 -16.30
C ARG A 117 11.52 6.42 -15.59
N VAL A 118 10.56 5.51 -15.85
CA VAL A 118 10.58 4.15 -15.30
C VAL A 118 11.79 3.39 -15.81
N GLY A 119 12.13 3.48 -17.10
CA GLY A 119 13.30 2.82 -17.67
C GLY A 119 14.61 3.28 -17.02
N VAL A 120 14.79 4.58 -16.84
CA VAL A 120 15.99 5.14 -16.19
C VAL A 120 16.05 4.70 -14.71
N LEU A 121 14.94 4.83 -13.97
CA LEU A 121 14.91 4.46 -12.56
C LEU A 121 15.09 2.95 -12.36
N ALA A 122 14.49 2.12 -13.20
CA ALA A 122 14.68 0.67 -13.16
C ALA A 122 16.14 0.28 -13.48
N SER A 123 16.77 0.94 -14.47
CA SER A 123 18.19 0.68 -14.78
C SER A 123 19.11 0.97 -13.59
N VAL A 124 18.88 2.09 -12.89
CA VAL A 124 19.58 2.38 -11.63
C VAL A 124 19.19 1.40 -10.53
N GLY A 125 17.90 1.03 -10.49
CA GLY A 125 17.36 0.10 -9.50
C GLY A 125 18.03 -1.28 -9.51
N HIS A 126 18.41 -1.80 -10.67
CA HIS A 126 19.14 -3.05 -10.77
C HIS A 126 20.51 -3.05 -10.04
N LEU A 127 21.09 -1.88 -9.83
CA LEU A 127 22.35 -1.73 -9.11
C LEU A 127 22.15 -1.66 -7.58
N VAL A 128 20.91 -1.50 -7.12
CA VAL A 128 20.60 -1.33 -5.69
C VAL A 128 19.81 -2.56 -5.20
N PRO A 129 20.37 -3.35 -4.28
CA PRO A 129 19.68 -4.53 -3.75
C PRO A 129 18.32 -4.18 -3.12
N MET A 130 17.29 -5.01 -3.34
CA MET A 130 15.96 -4.78 -2.85
C MET A 130 15.86 -4.54 -1.33
N PRO A 131 16.62 -5.25 -0.45
CA PRO A 131 16.64 -4.95 0.98
C PRO A 131 17.05 -3.51 1.33
N VAL A 132 17.92 -2.91 0.52
CA VAL A 132 18.33 -1.51 0.67
C VAL A 132 17.16 -0.59 0.31
N LEU A 133 16.44 -0.89 -0.76
CA LEU A 133 15.26 -0.12 -1.19
C LEU A 133 14.13 -0.19 -0.15
N PHE A 134 13.86 -1.34 0.44
CA PHE A 134 12.93 -1.47 1.58
C PHE A 134 13.35 -0.58 2.76
N LYS A 135 14.64 -0.57 3.10
CA LYS A 135 15.17 0.28 4.17
C LYS A 135 15.04 1.77 3.83
N LEU A 136 15.36 2.16 2.60
CA LEU A 136 15.26 3.54 2.14
C LEU A 136 13.81 4.03 2.16
N GLN A 137 12.87 3.20 1.70
CA GLN A 137 11.44 3.53 1.73
C GLN A 137 10.97 3.80 3.17
N ARG A 138 11.30 2.92 4.11
CA ARG A 138 10.94 3.10 5.53
C ARG A 138 11.57 4.34 6.15
N LEU A 139 12.82 4.64 5.84
CA LEU A 139 13.50 5.85 6.33
C LEU A 139 12.88 7.12 5.75
N ALA A 140 12.55 7.11 4.45
CA ALA A 140 11.89 8.24 3.80
C ALA A 140 10.48 8.48 4.37
N ALA A 141 9.70 7.42 4.61
CA ALA A 141 8.39 7.47 5.21
C ALA A 141 8.44 8.00 6.66
N ALA A 142 9.39 7.51 7.45
CA ALA A 142 9.53 7.88 8.85
C ALA A 142 10.15 9.27 9.10
N LYS A 143 10.71 9.93 8.08
CA LYS A 143 11.49 11.16 8.22
C LYS A 143 10.79 12.27 9.01
N ASP A 144 9.51 12.45 8.76
CA ASP A 144 8.73 13.52 9.38
C ASP A 144 7.77 13.02 10.48
N ARG A 145 7.84 11.75 10.84
CA ARG A 145 6.93 11.07 11.77
C ARG A 145 6.86 11.72 13.16
N LYS A 146 7.96 12.28 13.64
CA LYS A 146 8.02 12.97 14.94
C LYS A 146 7.61 14.43 14.88
N LYS A 147 7.39 15.00 13.70
CA LYS A 147 6.98 16.39 13.54
C LYS A 147 5.47 16.50 13.72
N LYS A 148 5.03 17.63 14.31
CA LYS A 148 3.61 17.98 14.34
C LYS A 148 3.26 18.63 12.99
N THR A 149 2.70 17.86 12.06
CA THR A 149 2.22 18.33 10.76
C THR A 149 0.71 18.19 10.69
N LYS A 150 0.07 19.04 9.89
CA LYS A 150 -1.38 19.01 9.66
C LYS A 150 -1.79 17.93 8.66
N HIS A 151 -0.88 17.55 7.77
CA HIS A 151 -1.18 16.66 6.66
C HIS A 151 -0.51 15.30 6.81
N TRP A 152 -1.20 14.28 6.35
CA TRP A 152 -0.73 12.90 6.32
C TRP A 152 -0.92 12.32 4.92
N TYR A 153 -0.18 11.27 4.58
CA TYR A 153 -0.26 10.62 3.28
C TYR A 153 0.01 9.11 3.39
N TYR A 154 -0.43 8.37 2.40
CA TYR A 154 -0.14 6.93 2.31
C TYR A 154 1.32 6.73 1.86
N SER A 155 2.22 6.45 2.80
CA SER A 155 3.66 6.39 2.55
C SER A 155 4.15 5.12 1.86
N ASN A 156 3.39 4.03 1.96
CA ASN A 156 3.74 2.72 1.40
C ASN A 156 2.86 2.32 0.21
N TYR A 157 2.02 3.22 -0.29
CA TYR A 157 1.15 2.94 -1.42
C TYR A 157 1.84 3.22 -2.76
N GLN A 158 1.18 2.81 -3.84
CA GLN A 158 1.69 3.01 -5.20
C GLN A 158 1.79 4.50 -5.55
N PRO A 159 2.71 4.89 -6.45
CA PRO A 159 2.95 6.29 -6.82
C PRO A 159 1.70 7.04 -7.28
N ASP A 160 0.76 6.35 -7.91
CA ASP A 160 -0.49 6.92 -8.42
C ASP A 160 -1.44 7.39 -7.31
N TYR A 161 -1.26 6.91 -6.09
CA TYR A 161 -2.04 7.28 -4.91
C TYR A 161 -1.30 8.21 -3.95
N LEU A 162 -0.06 8.58 -4.24
CA LEU A 162 0.70 9.56 -3.43
C LEU A 162 0.13 10.99 -3.52
N TYR A 163 -0.82 11.25 -4.43
CA TYR A 163 -1.55 12.52 -4.44
C TYR A 163 -2.47 12.66 -3.23
N VAL A 164 -2.99 11.55 -2.70
CA VAL A 164 -3.90 11.55 -1.57
C VAL A 164 -3.19 12.15 -0.36
N THR A 165 -3.71 13.28 0.09
CA THR A 165 -3.24 14.00 1.27
C THR A 165 -4.43 14.20 2.17
N LEU A 166 -4.36 13.68 3.39
CA LEU A 166 -5.42 13.73 4.37
C LEU A 166 -5.10 14.76 5.44
N GLU A 167 -6.12 15.44 5.94
CA GLU A 167 -6.01 16.24 7.15
C GLU A 167 -5.76 15.31 8.34
N GLY A 168 -4.73 15.58 9.13
CA GLY A 168 -4.39 14.76 10.30
C GLY A 168 -5.55 14.65 11.29
N ALA A 169 -6.31 15.73 11.46
CA ALA A 169 -7.48 15.77 12.33
C ALA A 169 -8.54 14.71 11.96
N TRP A 170 -8.65 14.32 10.70
CA TRP A 170 -9.58 13.27 10.27
C TRP A 170 -9.17 11.87 10.77
N CYS A 171 -7.89 11.69 11.07
CA CYS A 171 -7.31 10.38 11.41
C CYS A 171 -6.75 10.30 12.83
N GLU A 172 -6.86 11.37 13.63
CA GLU A 172 -6.28 11.41 15.01
C GLU A 172 -7.01 10.50 15.99
N HIS A 173 -8.31 10.31 15.79
CA HIS A 173 -9.16 9.47 16.64
C HIS A 173 -9.92 8.47 15.79
N ALA A 174 -10.31 7.37 16.42
CA ALA A 174 -11.15 6.36 15.80
C ALA A 174 -12.51 6.32 16.52
N VAL A 175 -13.53 5.97 15.76
CA VAL A 175 -14.91 5.74 16.23
C VAL A 175 -15.38 4.37 15.76
N ASP A 176 -16.25 3.74 16.55
CA ASP A 176 -16.85 2.47 16.19
C ASP A 176 -18.12 2.72 15.36
N LEU A 177 -18.13 2.20 14.14
CA LEU A 177 -19.34 2.17 13.31
C LEU A 177 -19.89 0.76 13.19
N PRO A 178 -21.21 0.60 13.17
CA PRO A 178 -21.86 -0.68 12.92
C PRO A 178 -21.51 -1.15 11.49
N PHE A 179 -21.17 -2.42 11.35
CA PHE A 179 -20.95 -3.09 10.08
C PHE A 179 -21.51 -4.50 10.18
N GLU A 180 -22.64 -4.74 9.49
CA GLU A 180 -23.40 -6.01 9.57
C GLU A 180 -23.68 -6.39 11.03
N ASP A 181 -23.13 -7.49 11.49
CA ASP A 181 -23.28 -8.03 12.86
C ASP A 181 -22.17 -7.61 13.83
N THR A 182 -21.24 -6.76 13.39
CA THR A 182 -20.09 -6.33 14.16
C THR A 182 -19.94 -4.79 14.18
N LYS A 183 -18.83 -4.32 14.73
CA LYS A 183 -18.42 -2.92 14.67
C LYS A 183 -17.02 -2.83 14.11
N LEU A 184 -16.78 -1.86 13.25
CA LEU A 184 -15.47 -1.54 12.72
C LEU A 184 -14.99 -0.20 13.25
N MET A 185 -13.75 -0.18 13.66
CA MET A 185 -13.06 1.04 14.09
C MET A 185 -12.61 1.81 12.86
N VAL A 186 -13.15 3.01 12.66
CA VAL A 186 -12.85 3.88 11.53
C VAL A 186 -12.31 5.22 12.00
N PRO A 187 -11.57 5.97 11.18
CA PRO A 187 -11.16 7.34 11.51
C PRO A 187 -12.37 8.23 11.81
N VAL A 188 -12.27 9.14 12.76
CA VAL A 188 -13.37 10.08 13.11
C VAL A 188 -13.85 10.90 11.91
N GLY A 189 -12.95 11.24 10.99
CA GLY A 189 -13.24 11.96 9.75
C GLY A 189 -13.46 11.05 8.54
N TYR A 190 -13.98 9.83 8.72
CA TYR A 190 -14.13 8.84 7.66
C TYR A 190 -14.94 9.36 6.46
N GLU A 191 -15.95 10.17 6.67
CA GLU A 191 -16.77 10.77 5.59
C GLU A 191 -15.90 11.65 4.69
N HIS A 192 -15.08 12.54 5.29
CA HIS A 192 -14.14 13.38 4.53
C HIS A 192 -13.09 12.55 3.78
N VAL A 193 -12.60 11.45 4.38
CA VAL A 193 -11.66 10.56 3.73
C VAL A 193 -12.30 9.88 2.52
N LEU A 194 -13.52 9.39 2.66
CA LEU A 194 -14.27 8.74 1.57
C LEU A 194 -14.60 9.74 0.45
N GLU A 195 -15.09 10.93 0.80
CA GLU A 195 -15.38 11.98 -0.17
C GLU A 195 -14.13 12.43 -0.93
N TRP A 196 -13.00 12.58 -0.22
CA TRP A 196 -11.73 12.95 -0.85
C TRP A 196 -11.21 11.90 -1.84
N ILE A 197 -11.37 10.61 -1.53
CA ILE A 197 -10.85 9.52 -2.37
C ILE A 197 -11.83 9.15 -3.49
N TYR A 198 -13.13 9.12 -3.21
CA TYR A 198 -14.15 8.57 -4.10
C TYR A 198 -15.15 9.61 -4.63
N GLY A 199 -15.09 10.86 -4.16
CA GLY A 199 -16.10 11.88 -4.48
C GLY A 199 -17.43 11.56 -3.82
N ASP A 200 -18.51 11.62 -4.58
CA ASP A 200 -19.85 11.24 -4.10
C ASP A 200 -19.97 9.72 -3.92
N TYR A 201 -19.38 9.22 -2.82
CA TYR A 201 -19.33 7.80 -2.50
C TYR A 201 -20.69 7.21 -2.09
N MET A 202 -21.66 8.04 -1.75
CA MET A 202 -23.03 7.59 -1.38
C MET A 202 -23.89 7.29 -2.60
N THR A 203 -23.57 7.86 -3.75
CA THR A 203 -24.27 7.58 -5.00
C THR A 203 -23.69 6.35 -5.67
N LEU A 204 -24.51 5.31 -5.79
CA LEU A 204 -24.09 4.09 -6.49
C LEU A 204 -23.72 4.41 -7.95
N PRO A 205 -22.62 3.87 -8.47
CA PRO A 205 -22.27 4.03 -9.87
C PRO A 205 -23.36 3.46 -10.79
N PRO A 206 -23.44 3.92 -12.05
CA PRO A 206 -24.34 3.33 -13.06
C PRO A 206 -24.18 1.81 -13.13
N VAL A 207 -25.28 1.09 -13.41
CA VAL A 207 -25.33 -0.38 -13.37
C VAL A 207 -24.23 -1.03 -14.20
N GLU A 208 -23.95 -0.46 -15.37
CA GLU A 208 -22.90 -0.91 -16.29
C GLU A 208 -21.46 -0.77 -15.73
N LYS A 209 -21.28 0.05 -14.70
CA LYS A 209 -19.99 0.25 -14.01
C LYS A 209 -19.86 -0.56 -12.71
N ARG A 210 -20.92 -1.29 -12.32
CA ARG A 210 -20.93 -2.14 -11.11
C ARG A 210 -20.30 -3.51 -11.40
N VAL A 211 -19.14 -3.52 -12.03
CA VAL A 211 -18.42 -4.75 -12.35
C VAL A 211 -17.33 -4.95 -11.30
N PRO A 212 -17.23 -6.13 -10.68
CA PRO A 212 -16.14 -6.43 -9.76
C PRO A 212 -14.78 -6.23 -10.44
N ALA A 213 -13.88 -5.52 -9.77
CA ALA A 213 -12.52 -5.31 -10.27
C ALA A 213 -11.68 -6.61 -10.25
N HIS A 214 -12.12 -7.61 -9.49
CA HIS A 214 -11.48 -8.92 -9.34
C HIS A 214 -12.50 -10.00 -9.70
N SER A 215 -12.24 -10.78 -10.75
CA SER A 215 -13.25 -11.61 -11.41
C SER A 215 -13.19 -13.11 -11.10
N SER A 216 -12.23 -13.60 -10.33
CA SER A 216 -12.16 -15.04 -10.03
C SER A 216 -11.60 -15.29 -8.64
N ILE A 217 -12.45 -15.74 -7.75
CA ILE A 217 -12.10 -16.12 -6.39
C ILE A 217 -12.61 -17.54 -6.18
N ALA A 218 -11.70 -18.48 -5.94
CA ALA A 218 -12.01 -19.75 -5.32
C ALA A 218 -11.68 -19.63 -3.83
N ILE A 219 -12.66 -19.93 -2.98
CA ILE A 219 -12.48 -20.11 -1.52
C ILE A 219 -12.61 -21.59 -1.28
N GLU A 220 -11.56 -22.24 -0.77
CA GLU A 220 -11.54 -23.65 -0.37
C GLU A 220 -11.93 -23.78 1.10
#